data_b1a8dd930a48ae984f5473f85dcac68a
#
_entry.id   b1a8dd930a48ae984f5473f85dcac68a
#
_cell.length_a   1.000
_cell.length_b   1.000
_cell.length_c   1.000
_cell.angle_alpha   90.00
_cell.angle_beta   90.00
_cell.angle_gamma   90.00
#
_symmetry.space_group_name_H-M   'P 1'
#
loop_
_entity.id
_entity.type
_entity.pdbx_description
1 polymer ?
#
loop_
_entity_poly.entity_id
_entity_poly.type
_entity_poly.pdbx_seq_one_letter_code
_entity_poly.pdbx_strand_id
1 'polypeptide(L)' 'MVKINGEELNMAGKTLAEYLATTNFDPKRIAVERNGDIVPKAKYGETILQDGDNVEVVSFVGGG' A
#
# COMPACT_ATOMS: atom_id res chain seq x y z
N MET A 1 14.25 0.56 -3.64
CA MET A 1 13.33 -0.28 -2.84
C MET A 1 12.25 0.55 -2.20
N VAL A 2 11.11 -0.05 -2.00
CA VAL A 2 9.99 0.55 -1.27
C VAL A 2 9.86 -0.21 0.04
N LYS A 3 9.77 0.52 1.15
CA LYS A 3 9.58 -0.13 2.45
C LYS A 3 8.08 -0.23 2.71
N ILE A 4 7.58 -1.44 2.88
CA ILE A 4 6.16 -1.68 3.15
C ILE A 4 6.05 -2.48 4.44
N ASN A 5 5.44 -1.88 5.45
CA ASN A 5 5.31 -2.48 6.78
C ASN A 5 6.67 -2.92 7.32
N GLY A 6 7.69 -2.11 7.09
CA GLY A 6 9.04 -2.36 7.60
C GLY A 6 9.87 -3.28 6.72
N GLU A 7 9.31 -3.81 5.64
CA GLU A 7 10.01 -4.74 4.76
C GLU A 7 10.38 -4.06 3.45
N GLU A 8 11.66 -4.20 3.05
CA GLU A 8 12.14 -3.62 1.80
C GLU A 8 11.74 -4.51 0.63
N LEU A 9 10.96 -3.96 -0.30
CA LEU A 9 10.46 -4.71 -1.44
C LEU A 9 10.81 -4.00 -2.74
N ASN A 10 11.01 -4.79 -3.79
CA ASN A 10 11.34 -4.25 -5.10
C ASN A 10 10.03 -3.90 -5.84
N MET A 11 9.38 -2.84 -5.39
CA MET A 11 8.08 -2.42 -5.92
C MET A 11 8.09 -1.05 -6.57
N ALA A 12 9.26 -0.43 -6.72
CA ALA A 12 9.34 0.87 -7.35
C ALA A 12 8.84 0.79 -8.80
N GLY A 13 8.02 1.74 -9.20
CA GLY A 13 7.45 1.79 -10.54
C GLY A 13 6.11 1.07 -10.67
N LYS A 14 5.72 0.30 -9.67
CA LYS A 14 4.43 -0.36 -9.68
C LYS A 14 3.39 0.48 -8.94
N THR A 15 2.12 0.32 -9.30
CA THR A 15 1.07 1.02 -8.56
C THR A 15 0.82 0.30 -7.24
N LEU A 16 0.23 1.04 -6.31
CA LEU A 16 -0.17 0.45 -5.04
C LEU A 16 -1.18 -0.68 -5.26
N ALA A 17 -2.10 -0.52 -6.20
CA ALA A 17 -3.06 -1.57 -6.53
C ALA A 17 -2.35 -2.83 -7.03
N GLU A 18 -1.32 -2.69 -7.84
CA GLU A 18 -0.54 -3.84 -8.32
C GLU A 18 0.13 -4.58 -7.17
N TYR A 19 0.70 -3.82 -6.23
CA TYR A 19 1.29 -4.45 -5.05
C TYR A 19 0.23 -5.21 -4.25
N LEU A 20 -0.92 -4.56 -3.99
CA LEU A 20 -1.97 -5.18 -3.18
C LEU A 20 -2.51 -6.45 -3.83
N ALA A 21 -2.50 -6.51 -5.16
CA ALA A 21 -2.95 -7.70 -5.88
C ALA A 21 -2.05 -8.91 -5.64
N THR A 22 -0.81 -8.68 -5.18
CA THR A 22 0.12 -9.79 -4.87
C THR A 22 -0.01 -10.26 -3.43
N THR A 23 -0.89 -9.65 -2.65
CA THR A 23 -1.04 -9.92 -1.22
C THR A 23 -2.42 -10.48 -0.95
N ASN A 24 -2.62 -10.90 0.31
CA ASN A 24 -3.93 -11.33 0.78
C ASN A 24 -4.73 -10.18 1.40
N PHE A 25 -4.24 -8.95 1.33
CA PHE A 25 -4.99 -7.80 1.81
C PHE A 25 -6.24 -7.60 0.99
N ASP A 26 -7.35 -7.32 1.66
CA ASP A 26 -8.59 -6.92 1.00
C ASP A 26 -8.60 -5.39 0.90
N PRO A 27 -8.53 -4.81 -0.29
CA PRO A 27 -8.49 -3.35 -0.42
C PRO A 27 -9.65 -2.63 0.25
N LYS A 28 -10.75 -3.32 0.48
CA LYS A 28 -11.91 -2.72 1.14
C LYS A 28 -11.77 -2.68 2.65
N ARG A 29 -10.77 -3.39 3.20
CA ARG A 29 -10.63 -3.55 4.65
C ARG A 29 -9.27 -3.10 5.14
N ILE A 30 -8.63 -2.21 4.40
CA ILE A 30 -7.31 -1.70 4.77
C ILE A 30 -7.30 -0.19 4.72
N ALA A 31 -6.35 0.37 5.44
CA ALA A 31 -5.96 1.77 5.28
C ALA A 31 -4.49 1.77 4.88
N VAL A 32 -4.12 2.64 3.97
CA VAL A 32 -2.76 2.75 3.49
C VAL A 32 -2.25 4.16 3.73
N GLU A 33 -1.04 4.25 4.31
CA GLU A 33 -0.31 5.49 4.41
C GLU A 33 0.95 5.39 3.57
N ARG A 34 1.28 6.47 2.89
CA ARG A 34 2.50 6.58 2.13
C ARG A 34 3.23 7.83 2.59
N ASN A 35 4.41 7.64 3.16
CA ASN A 35 5.23 8.74 3.68
C ASN A 35 4.43 9.62 4.65
N GLY A 36 3.59 8.99 5.46
CA GLY A 36 2.79 9.70 6.47
C GLY A 36 1.44 10.22 6.00
N ASP A 37 1.14 10.10 4.71
CA ASP A 37 -0.13 10.59 4.16
C ASP A 37 -1.05 9.43 3.82
N ILE A 38 -2.31 9.57 4.18
CA ILE A 38 -3.32 8.57 3.83
C ILE A 38 -3.53 8.57 2.31
N VAL A 39 -3.56 7.37 1.74
CA VAL A 39 -3.88 7.20 0.31
C VAL A 39 -5.34 6.78 0.21
N PRO A 40 -6.19 7.60 -0.42
CA PRO A 40 -7.60 7.21 -0.61
C PRO A 40 -7.72 5.96 -1.47
N LYS A 41 -8.71 5.13 -1.19
CA LYS A 41 -8.93 3.90 -1.96
C LYS A 41 -9.04 4.16 -3.45
N ALA A 42 -9.71 5.24 -3.82
CA ALA A 42 -9.89 5.59 -5.23
C ALA A 42 -8.57 5.89 -5.94
N LYS A 43 -7.50 6.11 -5.19
CA LYS A 43 -6.19 6.45 -5.76
C LYS A 43 -5.22 5.27 -5.80
N TYR A 44 -5.61 4.11 -5.32
CA TYR A 44 -4.70 2.96 -5.28
C TYR A 44 -4.14 2.60 -6.66
N GLY A 45 -4.99 2.69 -7.69
CA GLY A 45 -4.56 2.38 -9.04
C GLY A 45 -3.74 3.47 -9.72
N GLU A 46 -3.68 4.66 -9.12
CA GLU A 46 -2.93 5.78 -9.67
C GLU A 46 -1.68 6.10 -8.87
N THR A 47 -1.51 5.49 -7.70
CA THR A 47 -0.38 5.76 -6.83
C THR A 47 0.79 4.89 -7.23
N ILE A 48 1.76 5.48 -7.89
CA ILE A 48 2.97 4.77 -8.31
C ILE A 48 3.97 4.80 -7.17
N LEU A 49 4.37 3.63 -6.70
CA LEU A 49 5.35 3.51 -5.63
C LEU A 49 6.71 3.90 -6.17
N GLN A 50 7.47 4.62 -5.35
CA GLN A 50 8.77 5.12 -5.75
C GLN A 50 9.84 4.66 -4.81
N ASP A 51 11.05 4.60 -5.33
CA ASP A 51 12.21 4.21 -4.55
C ASP A 51 12.33 5.13 -3.34
N GLY A 52 12.49 4.55 -2.17
CA GLY A 52 12.59 5.31 -0.93
C GLY A 52 11.26 5.55 -0.23
N ASP A 53 10.13 5.19 -0.84
CA ASP A 53 8.83 5.35 -0.18
C ASP A 53 8.74 4.46 1.05
N ASN A 54 8.04 4.97 2.06
CA ASN A 54 7.69 4.23 3.27
C ASN A 54 6.18 4.10 3.31
N VAL A 55 5.69 2.87 3.18
CA VAL A 55 4.27 2.58 3.07
C VAL A 55 3.84 1.72 4.25
N GLU A 56 2.70 2.04 4.83
CA GLU A 56 2.13 1.24 5.91
C GLU A 56 0.72 0.82 5.52
N VAL A 57 0.45 -0.47 5.66
CA VAL A 57 -0.87 -1.04 5.36
C VAL A 57 -1.42 -1.64 6.64
N VAL A 58 -2.60 -1.20 7.04
CA VAL A 58 -3.26 -1.67 8.24
C VAL A 58 -4.57 -2.33 7.84
N SER A 59 -4.79 -3.56 8.33
CA SER A 59 -6.04 -4.27 8.09
C SER A 59 -7.03 -4.00 9.20
N PHE A 60 -8.28 -3.84 8.84
CA PHE A 60 -9.37 -3.75 9.81
C PHE A 60 -9.93 -5.14 10.04
N VAL A 61 -9.90 -5.57 11.28
CA VAL A 61 -10.39 -6.89 11.66
C VAL A 61 -11.85 -6.78 12.09
N GLY A 62 -12.62 -7.80 11.73
CA GLY A 62 -14.00 -7.85 12.17
C GLY A 62 -14.94 -6.96 11.42
N GLY A 63 -14.49 -6.27 10.48
CA GLY A 63 -15.19 -5.52 9.48
C GLY A 63 -16.61 -5.11 9.80
N GLY A 64 -16.84 -4.94 11.02
CA GLY A 64 -18.22 -4.56 11.42
C GLY A 64 -18.56 -3.28 10.74
#